data_d1ef8c64863b9248f3d75819f8440122
#
_entry.id   d1ef8c64863b9248f3d75819f8440122
#
_cell.length_a   1.000
_cell.length_b   1.000
_cell.length_c   1.000
_cell.angle_alpha   90.00
_cell.angle_beta   90.00
_cell.angle_gamma   90.00
#
_symmetry.space_group_name_H-M   'P 1'
#
loop_
_entity.id
_entity.type
_entity.pdbx_description
1 polymer ?
#
loop_
_entity_poly.entity_id
_entity_poly.type
_entity_poly.pdbx_seq_one_letter_code
_entity_poly.pdbx_strand_id
1 'polypeptide(L)'
;MKDLLNLFNQQRPNLEFDGIKIALASPDMIRSWSFGEVKKPETINYRTFKPERDGLFCAAIFGPIKDYECLCGKYKRMKHRGVVCEKCGTEVTLAKVRRERMGHIDLASPVAHIWFLKSLPSRIGLMLDMTLRDIERILYFEAFVVTEPGLTPMERGQLLNEEQFMQARQEHGDDFDAAMGAEAVYDLL
;
A
#
# COMPACT_ATOMS: atom_id res chain seq x y z
N MET A 1 -0.09 46.25 17.05
CA MET A 1 -1.33 45.78 16.34
C MET A 1 -1.07 45.38 14.89
N LYS A 2 -0.17 46.03 14.14
CA LYS A 2 0.18 45.63 12.76
C LYS A 2 0.89 44.26 12.67
N ASP A 3 1.69 43.88 13.68
CA ASP A 3 2.44 42.63 13.67
C ASP A 3 1.57 41.40 13.95
N LEU A 4 0.48 41.58 14.70
CA LEU A 4 -0.54 40.53 14.92
C LEU A 4 -1.36 40.28 13.66
N LEU A 5 -1.68 41.30 12.89
CA LEU A 5 -2.36 41.15 11.58
C LEU A 5 -1.48 40.46 10.55
N ASN A 6 -0.15 40.70 10.57
CA ASN A 6 0.78 39.98 9.70
C ASN A 6 0.98 38.52 10.08
N LEU A 7 0.80 38.13 11.34
CA LEU A 7 0.80 36.76 11.78
C LEU A 7 -0.45 35.99 11.29
N PHE A 8 -1.60 36.66 11.20
CA PHE A 8 -2.82 36.09 10.64
C PHE A 8 -2.86 36.11 9.11
N ASN A 9 -2.11 37.04 8.50
CA ASN A 9 -1.91 37.16 7.05
C ASN A 9 -0.64 36.44 6.55
N GLN A 10 -0.16 35.40 7.22
CA GLN A 10 0.68 34.41 6.55
C GLN A 10 -0.19 33.79 5.46
N GLN A 11 -0.27 34.46 4.34
CA GLN A 11 -0.80 33.97 3.09
C GLN A 11 -0.18 32.59 2.92
N ARG A 12 -1.01 31.58 2.86
CA ARG A 12 -0.61 30.30 2.26
C ARG A 12 0.06 30.71 0.95
N PRO A 13 1.29 30.29 0.67
CA PRO A 13 1.90 30.61 -0.60
C PRO A 13 0.85 30.28 -1.66
N ASN A 14 0.40 31.28 -2.41
CA ASN A 14 -0.42 31.03 -3.57
C ASN A 14 0.45 30.16 -4.46
N LEU A 15 0.21 28.85 -4.42
CA LEU A 15 0.80 27.91 -5.34
C LEU A 15 0.16 28.24 -6.69
N GLU A 16 0.76 29.18 -7.40
CA GLU A 16 0.43 29.42 -8.80
C GLU A 16 0.89 28.18 -9.56
N PHE A 17 -0.05 27.49 -10.19
CA PHE A 17 0.23 26.34 -11.05
C PHE A 17 -0.59 26.46 -12.33
N ASP A 18 0.00 26.05 -13.45
CA ASP A 18 -0.64 26.10 -14.77
C ASP A 18 -1.56 24.90 -15.02
N GLY A 19 -1.40 23.84 -14.25
CA GLY A 19 -2.21 22.64 -14.42
C GLY A 19 -2.01 21.61 -13.32
N ILE A 20 -2.92 20.62 -13.28
CA ILE A 20 -2.88 19.48 -12.38
C ILE A 20 -2.68 18.22 -13.20
N LYS A 21 -1.65 17.44 -12.88
CA LYS A 21 -1.41 16.11 -13.47
C LYS A 21 -1.79 15.03 -12.47
N ILE A 22 -2.69 14.13 -12.88
CA ILE A 22 -3.04 12.93 -12.12
C ILE A 22 -2.28 11.75 -12.72
N ALA A 23 -1.53 11.03 -11.90
CA ALA A 23 -0.76 9.87 -12.30
C ALA A 23 -0.73 8.84 -11.17
N LEU A 24 -0.41 7.58 -11.52
CA LEU A 24 -0.15 6.54 -10.52
C LEU A 24 1.22 6.78 -9.88
N ALA A 25 1.29 6.56 -8.57
CA ALA A 25 2.55 6.55 -7.85
C ALA A 25 3.16 5.15 -7.87
N SER A 26 4.46 5.06 -8.16
CA SER A 26 5.20 3.81 -7.98
C SER A 26 5.35 3.46 -6.49
N PRO A 27 5.59 2.17 -6.13
CA PRO A 27 5.89 1.78 -4.76
C PRO A 27 7.04 2.57 -4.15
N ASP A 28 8.11 2.84 -4.90
CA ASP A 28 9.25 3.62 -4.42
C ASP A 28 8.88 5.09 -4.15
N MET A 29 8.02 5.66 -4.98
CA MET A 29 7.50 7.00 -4.74
C MET A 29 6.65 7.06 -3.48
N ILE A 30 5.78 6.08 -3.24
CA ILE A 30 4.97 5.97 -2.02
C ILE A 30 5.89 5.84 -0.79
N ARG A 31 6.91 4.98 -0.85
CA ARG A 31 7.90 4.85 0.23
C ARG A 31 8.66 6.13 0.49
N SER A 32 8.99 6.91 -0.54
CA SER A 32 9.67 8.20 -0.39
C SER A 32 8.84 9.24 0.36
N TRP A 33 7.51 9.19 0.27
CA TRP A 33 6.60 10.07 1.00
C TRP A 33 6.30 9.60 2.42
N SER A 34 6.57 8.32 2.71
CA SER A 34 6.19 7.68 3.95
C SER A 34 7.13 8.01 5.10
N PHE A 35 6.56 8.21 6.28
CA PHE A 35 7.29 8.35 7.54
C PHE A 35 7.52 7.01 8.26
N GLY A 36 6.99 5.92 7.73
CA GLY A 36 7.20 4.57 8.24
C GLY A 36 6.14 3.58 7.81
N GLU A 37 6.43 2.30 8.01
CA GLU A 37 5.56 1.19 7.69
C GLU A 37 4.58 0.91 8.82
N VAL A 38 3.31 0.77 8.47
CA VAL A 38 2.25 0.32 9.39
C VAL A 38 2.19 -1.20 9.32
N LYS A 39 2.60 -1.86 10.43
CA LYS A 39 2.72 -3.33 10.50
C LYS A 39 1.55 -4.02 11.17
N LYS A 40 0.72 -3.26 11.88
CA LYS A 40 -0.37 -3.78 12.70
C LYS A 40 -1.70 -3.10 12.38
N PRO A 41 -2.81 -3.84 12.42
CA PRO A 41 -4.14 -3.29 12.15
C PRO A 41 -4.71 -2.50 13.34
N GLU A 42 -4.08 -2.57 14.51
CA GLU A 42 -4.54 -1.90 15.71
C GLU A 42 -4.49 -0.38 15.56
N THR A 43 -5.46 0.31 16.14
CA THR A 43 -5.58 1.76 16.13
C THR A 43 -5.12 2.37 17.45
N ILE A 44 -5.88 2.09 18.51
CA ILE A 44 -5.64 2.61 19.85
C ILE A 44 -5.71 1.48 20.89
N ASN A 45 -5.04 1.67 22.00
CA ASN A 45 -5.20 0.83 23.16
C ASN A 45 -6.47 1.24 23.91
N TYR A 46 -7.44 0.35 24.04
CA TYR A 46 -8.74 0.63 24.67
C TYR A 46 -8.67 0.97 26.16
N ARG A 47 -7.59 0.57 26.84
CA ARG A 47 -7.38 0.88 28.26
C ARG A 47 -6.79 2.28 28.45
N THR A 48 -5.86 2.69 27.59
CA THR A 48 -5.11 3.95 27.76
C THR A 48 -5.53 5.03 26.79
N PHE A 49 -6.33 4.70 25.78
CA PHE A 49 -6.74 5.56 24.65
C PHE A 49 -5.56 6.17 23.87
N LYS A 50 -4.37 5.56 23.99
CA LYS A 50 -3.18 5.98 23.25
C LYS A 50 -3.02 5.15 21.98
N PRO A 51 -2.48 5.73 20.89
CA PRO A 51 -2.18 4.97 19.68
C PRO A 51 -1.25 3.80 19.97
N GLU A 52 -1.57 2.67 19.38
CA GLU A 52 -0.70 1.50 19.39
C GLU A 52 0.53 1.73 18.51
N ARG A 53 1.66 1.18 18.95
CA ARG A 53 2.91 1.26 18.20
C ARG A 53 2.80 0.42 16.93
N ASP A 54 3.31 0.97 15.82
CA ASP A 54 3.31 0.37 14.48
C ASP A 54 1.90 0.09 13.92
N GLY A 55 0.87 0.65 14.57
CA GLY A 55 -0.52 0.58 14.16
C GLY A 55 -0.94 1.74 13.25
N LEU A 56 -2.21 1.75 12.86
CA LEU A 56 -2.79 2.73 11.94
C LEU A 56 -2.76 4.17 12.45
N PHE A 57 -2.59 4.39 13.77
CA PHE A 57 -2.48 5.71 14.38
C PHE A 57 -1.15 5.95 15.09
N CYS A 58 -0.11 5.16 14.79
CA CYS A 58 1.17 5.18 15.46
C CYS A 58 1.76 6.60 15.56
N ALA A 59 2.11 7.00 16.79
CA ALA A 59 2.67 8.33 17.03
C ALA A 59 4.12 8.48 16.53
N ALA A 60 4.86 7.39 16.39
CA ALA A 60 6.20 7.40 15.82
C ALA A 60 6.18 7.68 14.31
N ILE A 61 5.15 7.18 13.60
CA ILE A 61 4.98 7.36 12.16
C ILE A 61 4.31 8.71 11.87
N PHE A 62 3.13 8.94 12.46
CA PHE A 62 2.28 10.08 12.10
C PHE A 62 2.52 11.34 12.95
N GLY A 63 3.19 11.21 14.08
CA GLY A 63 3.48 12.34 14.95
C GLY A 63 2.68 12.34 16.27
N PRO A 64 2.92 13.35 17.13
CA PRO A 64 2.37 13.42 18.47
C PRO A 64 0.86 13.71 18.45
N ILE A 65 0.16 13.31 19.52
CA ILE A 65 -1.28 13.61 19.72
C ILE A 65 -1.46 15.03 20.25
N LYS A 66 -0.54 15.47 21.10
CA LYS A 66 -0.55 16.81 21.72
C LYS A 66 0.65 17.60 21.21
N ASP A 67 0.46 18.91 21.03
CA ASP A 67 1.51 19.81 20.60
C ASP A 67 2.71 19.74 21.54
N TYR A 68 3.89 19.55 20.94
CA TYR A 68 5.17 19.53 21.64
C TYR A 68 5.25 18.55 22.82
N GLU A 69 4.54 17.45 22.76
CA GLU A 69 4.59 16.39 23.76
C GLU A 69 4.76 15.02 23.09
N CYS A 70 5.77 14.23 23.48
CA CYS A 70 5.91 12.87 22.99
C CYS A 70 4.87 11.93 23.64
N LEU A 71 4.59 10.79 23.02
CA LEU A 71 3.53 9.87 23.48
C LEU A 71 3.72 9.37 24.93
N CYS A 72 4.96 9.10 25.35
CA CYS A 72 5.29 8.64 26.69
C CYS A 72 5.35 9.77 27.74
N GLY A 73 5.32 11.03 27.33
CA GLY A 73 5.39 12.20 28.20
C GLY A 73 6.80 12.55 28.72
N LYS A 74 7.87 11.87 28.25
CA LYS A 74 9.25 12.17 28.63
C LYS A 74 9.67 13.57 28.22
N TYR A 75 9.38 13.92 26.98
CA TYR A 75 9.63 15.25 26.43
C TYR A 75 8.33 16.02 26.30
N LYS A 76 8.31 17.19 26.94
CA LYS A 76 7.18 18.13 26.93
C LYS A 76 7.70 19.53 26.68
N ARG A 77 6.83 20.37 26.10
CA ARG A 77 7.05 21.76 25.78
C ARG A 77 7.98 22.00 24.60
N MET A 78 7.90 23.23 24.10
CA MET A 78 8.54 23.71 22.87
C MET A 78 10.09 23.66 22.90
N LYS A 79 10.71 23.65 24.08
CA LYS A 79 12.17 23.57 24.24
C LYS A 79 12.78 22.29 23.65
N HIS A 80 11.98 21.25 23.47
CA HIS A 80 12.40 19.95 22.89
C HIS A 80 11.92 19.78 21.45
N ARG A 81 11.49 20.84 20.78
CA ARG A 81 11.02 20.80 19.39
C ARG A 81 12.03 20.09 18.49
N GLY A 82 11.55 19.16 17.65
CA GLY A 82 12.35 18.40 16.69
C GLY A 82 13.11 17.20 17.28
N VAL A 83 13.06 17.00 18.60
CA VAL A 83 13.68 15.85 19.25
C VAL A 83 12.81 14.60 19.02
N VAL A 84 13.42 13.53 18.55
CA VAL A 84 12.77 12.22 18.48
C VAL A 84 12.98 11.50 19.81
N CYS A 85 11.90 11.12 20.47
CA CYS A 85 11.97 10.46 21.76
C CYS A 85 12.52 9.04 21.63
N GLU A 86 13.64 8.74 22.26
CA GLU A 86 14.26 7.43 22.25
C GLU A 86 13.41 6.32 22.87
N LYS A 87 12.46 6.65 23.75
CA LYS A 87 11.57 5.68 24.40
C LYS A 87 10.36 5.31 23.53
N CYS A 88 9.69 6.29 22.92
CA CYS A 88 8.45 6.06 22.16
C CYS A 88 8.56 6.35 20.66
N GLY A 89 9.71 6.81 20.19
CA GLY A 89 9.95 7.13 18.77
C GLY A 89 9.19 8.34 18.25
N THR A 90 8.40 9.02 19.09
CA THR A 90 7.60 10.17 18.66
C THR A 90 8.45 11.43 18.56
N GLU A 91 8.39 12.13 17.44
CA GLU A 91 9.00 13.45 17.29
C GLU A 91 8.18 14.51 18.03
N VAL A 92 8.87 15.39 18.73
CA VAL A 92 8.25 16.50 19.49
C VAL A 92 7.98 17.66 18.55
N THR A 93 6.77 17.74 18.02
CA THR A 93 6.31 18.76 17.06
C THR A 93 4.83 19.07 17.26
N LEU A 94 4.25 19.84 16.36
CA LEU A 94 2.81 20.14 16.38
C LEU A 94 1.98 18.89 16.04
N ALA A 95 0.87 18.69 16.72
CA ALA A 95 -0.07 17.62 16.45
C ALA A 95 -0.68 17.69 15.04
N LYS A 96 -0.68 18.85 14.42
CA LYS A 96 -1.16 19.11 13.05
C LYS A 96 -0.47 18.21 12.02
N VAL A 97 0.81 17.84 12.24
CA VAL A 97 1.57 16.98 11.31
C VAL A 97 0.92 15.61 11.09
N ARG A 98 0.08 15.15 12.02
CA ARG A 98 -0.68 13.90 11.87
C ARG A 98 -1.67 13.91 10.70
N ARG A 99 -2.06 15.09 10.22
CA ARG A 99 -2.92 15.26 9.04
C ARG A 99 -2.14 15.41 7.73
N GLU A 100 -0.83 15.55 7.83
CA GLU A 100 0.06 15.81 6.69
C GLU A 100 0.97 14.62 6.38
N ARG A 101 1.38 13.86 7.42
CA ARG A 101 2.29 12.72 7.29
C ARG A 101 1.58 11.51 6.72
N MET A 102 2.25 10.84 5.81
CA MET A 102 1.83 9.59 5.20
C MET A 102 2.64 8.43 5.77
N GLY A 103 2.01 7.28 5.92
CA GLY A 103 2.65 6.00 6.15
C GLY A 103 2.36 5.07 4.97
N HIS A 104 3.00 3.92 4.94
CA HIS A 104 2.74 2.89 3.94
C HIS A 104 2.47 1.54 4.59
N ILE A 105 1.85 0.65 3.83
CA ILE A 105 1.64 -0.74 4.17
C ILE A 105 2.24 -1.56 3.04
N ASP A 106 3.23 -2.40 3.36
CA ASP A 106 3.74 -3.38 2.41
C ASP A 106 2.76 -4.55 2.31
N LEU A 107 2.32 -4.83 1.09
CA LEU A 107 1.38 -5.91 0.83
C LEU A 107 2.11 -7.26 0.85
N ALA A 108 1.46 -8.29 1.38
CA ALA A 108 2.01 -9.65 1.43
C ALA A 108 2.13 -10.30 0.04
N SER A 109 1.28 -9.89 -0.90
CA SER A 109 1.29 -10.34 -2.30
C SER A 109 0.89 -9.20 -3.23
N PRO A 110 1.22 -9.25 -4.52
CA PRO A 110 0.76 -8.29 -5.50
C PRO A 110 -0.76 -8.20 -5.55
N VAL A 111 -1.28 -7.01 -5.85
CA VAL A 111 -2.72 -6.76 -6.03
C VAL A 111 -2.92 -6.06 -7.36
N ALA A 112 -3.84 -6.59 -8.18
CA ALA A 112 -4.18 -5.99 -9.46
C ALA A 112 -4.88 -4.63 -9.25
N HIS A 113 -4.36 -3.59 -9.92
CA HIS A 113 -4.94 -2.26 -9.84
C HIS A 113 -6.29 -2.20 -10.56
N ILE A 114 -7.32 -1.69 -9.88
CA ILE A 114 -8.70 -1.66 -10.36
C ILE A 114 -8.86 -0.94 -11.71
N TRP A 115 -8.07 0.11 -11.98
CA TRP A 115 -8.15 0.84 -13.25
C TRP A 115 -7.69 0.01 -14.44
N PHE A 116 -6.80 -0.95 -14.23
CA PHE A 116 -6.31 -1.84 -15.30
C PHE A 116 -7.09 -3.16 -15.37
N LEU A 117 -7.68 -3.57 -14.25
CA LEU A 117 -8.46 -4.80 -14.18
C LEU A 117 -9.93 -4.59 -14.58
N LYS A 118 -10.63 -3.67 -13.91
CA LYS A 118 -12.11 -3.50 -14.05
C LYS A 118 -12.54 -2.37 -14.97
N SER A 119 -11.62 -1.72 -15.67
CA SER A 119 -12.00 -0.81 -16.76
C SER A 119 -12.65 -1.60 -17.91
N LEU A 120 -13.56 -0.98 -18.63
CA LEU A 120 -14.16 -1.59 -19.82
C LEU A 120 -13.63 -0.89 -21.08
N PRO A 121 -12.87 -1.59 -21.91
CA PRO A 121 -12.34 -2.96 -21.78
C PRO A 121 -11.22 -3.08 -20.73
N SER A 122 -11.08 -4.27 -20.10
CA SER A 122 -9.99 -4.55 -19.17
C SER A 122 -8.64 -4.47 -19.90
N ARG A 123 -7.73 -3.61 -19.41
CA ARG A 123 -6.40 -3.47 -20.00
C ARG A 123 -5.54 -4.71 -19.78
N ILE A 124 -5.60 -5.30 -18.60
CA ILE A 124 -4.93 -6.58 -18.29
C ILE A 124 -5.49 -7.67 -19.21
N GLY A 125 -6.81 -7.75 -19.35
CA GLY A 125 -7.46 -8.71 -20.22
C GLY A 125 -7.04 -8.61 -21.68
N LEU A 126 -6.94 -7.39 -22.21
CA LEU A 126 -6.47 -7.15 -23.56
C LEU A 126 -5.00 -7.54 -23.77
N MET A 127 -4.14 -7.32 -22.77
CA MET A 127 -2.72 -7.68 -22.89
C MET A 127 -2.50 -9.19 -22.84
N LEU A 128 -3.32 -9.90 -22.07
CA LEU A 128 -3.23 -11.35 -21.90
C LEU A 128 -4.12 -12.14 -22.86
N ASP A 129 -4.93 -11.46 -23.68
CA ASP A 129 -5.98 -12.07 -24.52
C ASP A 129 -6.96 -12.94 -23.69
N MET A 130 -7.30 -12.47 -22.49
CA MET A 130 -8.15 -13.17 -21.55
C MET A 130 -9.39 -12.36 -21.23
N THR A 131 -10.52 -13.06 -20.95
CA THR A 131 -11.72 -12.37 -20.48
C THR A 131 -11.54 -11.89 -19.04
N LEU A 132 -12.24 -10.80 -18.67
CA LEU A 132 -12.21 -10.31 -17.29
C LEU A 132 -12.64 -11.41 -16.29
N ARG A 133 -13.62 -12.23 -16.67
CA ARG A 133 -14.11 -13.33 -15.85
C ARG A 133 -13.01 -14.37 -15.58
N ASP A 134 -12.21 -14.70 -16.58
CA ASP A 134 -11.12 -15.67 -16.43
C ASP A 134 -10.03 -15.13 -15.52
N ILE A 135 -9.66 -13.86 -15.69
CA ILE A 135 -8.70 -13.21 -14.80
C ILE A 135 -9.22 -13.15 -13.36
N GLU A 136 -10.49 -12.82 -13.15
CA GLU A 136 -11.08 -12.83 -11.81
C GLU A 136 -11.04 -14.22 -11.18
N ARG A 137 -11.28 -15.29 -11.92
CA ARG A 137 -11.16 -16.68 -11.43
C ARG A 137 -9.73 -17.00 -10.96
N ILE A 138 -8.71 -16.51 -11.68
CA ILE A 138 -7.32 -16.67 -11.26
C ILE A 138 -7.05 -15.89 -9.98
N LEU A 139 -7.44 -14.60 -9.97
CA LEU A 139 -7.19 -13.69 -8.84
C LEU A 139 -7.88 -14.12 -7.54
N TYR A 140 -9.07 -14.73 -7.64
CA TYR A 140 -9.84 -15.22 -6.49
C TYR A 140 -9.56 -16.69 -6.13
N PHE A 141 -8.50 -17.27 -6.70
CA PHE A 141 -8.06 -18.66 -6.41
C PHE A 141 -9.09 -19.72 -6.77
N GLU A 142 -9.89 -19.49 -7.82
CA GLU A 142 -10.88 -20.45 -8.34
C GLU A 142 -10.33 -21.30 -9.49
N ALA A 143 -9.25 -20.87 -10.15
CA ALA A 143 -8.62 -21.57 -11.25
C ALA A 143 -7.11 -21.35 -11.27
N PHE A 144 -6.38 -22.37 -11.69
CA PHE A 144 -4.98 -22.26 -12.06
C PHE A 144 -4.86 -21.69 -13.46
N VAL A 145 -3.75 -20.98 -13.72
CA VAL A 145 -3.35 -20.57 -15.05
C VAL A 145 -1.96 -21.11 -15.34
N VAL A 146 -1.77 -21.66 -16.53
CA VAL A 146 -0.45 -22.12 -16.98
C VAL A 146 0.42 -20.91 -17.27
N THR A 147 1.47 -20.72 -16.48
CA THR A 147 2.46 -19.65 -16.65
C THR A 147 3.57 -20.07 -17.60
N GLU A 148 4.04 -21.32 -17.49
CA GLU A 148 5.06 -21.91 -18.35
C GLU A 148 4.62 -23.31 -18.78
N PRO A 149 4.30 -23.53 -20.07
CA PRO A 149 3.81 -24.82 -20.55
C PRO A 149 4.91 -25.89 -20.70
N GLY A 150 6.18 -25.52 -20.74
CA GLY A 150 7.30 -26.44 -20.93
C GLY A 150 7.16 -27.28 -22.20
N LEU A 151 7.38 -28.60 -22.09
CA LEU A 151 7.24 -29.56 -23.20
C LEU A 151 5.86 -30.22 -23.25
N THR A 152 4.87 -29.71 -22.52
CA THR A 152 3.52 -30.26 -22.47
C THR A 152 2.65 -29.73 -23.62
N PRO A 153 1.53 -30.38 -23.94
CA PRO A 153 0.60 -29.91 -24.96
C PRO A 153 -0.28 -28.73 -24.52
N MET A 154 -0.03 -28.18 -23.33
CA MET A 154 -0.78 -27.06 -22.79
C MET A 154 -0.31 -25.73 -23.39
N GLU A 155 -1.17 -24.73 -23.33
CA GLU A 155 -0.85 -23.38 -23.82
C GLU A 155 -0.64 -22.44 -22.64
N ARG A 156 0.26 -21.46 -22.81
CA ARG A 156 0.46 -20.38 -21.85
C ARG A 156 -0.84 -19.57 -21.70
N GLY A 157 -1.30 -19.33 -20.47
CA GLY A 157 -2.56 -18.66 -20.20
C GLY A 157 -3.77 -19.61 -20.17
N GLN A 158 -3.60 -20.90 -20.44
CA GLN A 158 -4.67 -21.89 -20.31
C GLN A 158 -5.15 -22.02 -18.85
N LEU A 159 -6.46 -22.00 -18.67
CA LEU A 159 -7.06 -22.18 -17.35
C LEU A 159 -7.28 -23.66 -17.05
N LEU A 160 -6.91 -24.04 -15.84
CA LEU A 160 -7.12 -25.40 -15.31
C LEU A 160 -7.94 -25.31 -14.03
N ASN A 161 -8.94 -26.19 -13.90
CA ASN A 161 -9.56 -26.39 -12.60
C ASN A 161 -8.67 -27.32 -11.74
N GLU A 162 -9.02 -27.51 -10.47
CA GLU A 162 -8.23 -28.30 -9.53
C GLU A 162 -8.04 -29.76 -10.02
N GLU A 163 -9.09 -30.37 -10.56
CA GLU A 163 -9.03 -31.73 -11.08
C GLU A 163 -8.11 -31.85 -12.31
N GLN A 164 -8.23 -30.91 -13.24
CA GLN A 164 -7.37 -30.82 -14.43
C GLN A 164 -5.91 -30.55 -14.07
N PHE A 165 -5.66 -29.69 -13.09
CA PHE A 165 -4.32 -29.42 -12.59
C PHE A 165 -3.69 -30.66 -11.96
N MET A 166 -4.44 -31.40 -11.12
CA MET A 166 -3.96 -32.63 -10.50
C MET A 166 -3.69 -33.71 -11.53
N GLN A 167 -4.56 -33.86 -12.53
CA GLN A 167 -4.34 -34.78 -13.64
C GLN A 167 -3.08 -34.39 -14.46
N ALA A 168 -2.95 -33.15 -14.82
CA ALA A 168 -1.77 -32.65 -15.55
C ALA A 168 -0.46 -32.90 -14.77
N ARG A 169 -0.49 -32.71 -13.44
CA ARG A 169 0.64 -33.02 -12.55
C ARG A 169 0.97 -34.52 -12.50
N GLN A 170 -0.04 -35.40 -12.58
CA GLN A 170 0.21 -36.82 -12.64
C GLN A 170 0.79 -37.30 -14.00
N GLU A 171 0.36 -36.65 -15.08
CA GLU A 171 0.79 -37.02 -16.44
C GLU A 171 2.15 -36.40 -16.83
N HIS A 172 2.41 -35.16 -16.43
CA HIS A 172 3.59 -34.37 -16.87
C HIS A 172 4.56 -34.01 -15.74
N GLY A 173 4.20 -34.31 -14.47
CA GLY A 173 5.08 -34.01 -13.34
C GLY A 173 5.40 -32.53 -13.20
N ASP A 174 6.68 -32.19 -13.19
CA ASP A 174 7.20 -30.83 -13.04
C ASP A 174 7.60 -30.18 -14.38
N ASP A 175 7.16 -30.74 -15.52
CA ASP A 175 7.51 -30.23 -16.84
C ASP A 175 6.77 -28.95 -17.22
N PHE A 176 5.82 -28.48 -16.40
CA PHE A 176 5.08 -27.23 -16.58
C PHE A 176 4.88 -26.51 -15.27
N ASP A 177 4.68 -25.20 -15.34
CA ASP A 177 4.30 -24.37 -14.22
C ASP A 177 2.90 -23.78 -14.38
N ALA A 178 2.10 -23.90 -13.32
CA ALA A 178 0.79 -23.26 -13.23
C ALA A 178 0.58 -22.71 -11.82
N ALA A 179 0.01 -21.54 -11.72
CA ALA A 179 -0.17 -20.82 -10.47
C ALA A 179 -1.55 -20.17 -10.38
N MET A 180 -1.89 -19.64 -9.21
CA MET A 180 -3.11 -18.90 -8.94
C MET A 180 -2.77 -17.54 -8.31
N GLY A 181 -3.74 -16.64 -8.31
CA GLY A 181 -3.62 -15.33 -7.65
C GLY A 181 -2.96 -14.26 -8.50
N ALA A 182 -2.69 -13.12 -7.88
CA ALA A 182 -2.16 -11.97 -8.58
C ALA A 182 -0.71 -12.15 -9.04
N GLU A 183 0.07 -12.99 -8.39
CA GLU A 183 1.43 -13.35 -8.82
C GLU A 183 1.42 -14.03 -10.18
N ALA A 184 0.52 -15.00 -10.36
CA ALA A 184 0.38 -15.70 -11.65
C ALA A 184 0.02 -14.73 -12.79
N VAL A 185 -0.88 -13.78 -12.54
CA VAL A 185 -1.23 -12.73 -13.52
C VAL A 185 -0.05 -11.81 -13.80
N TYR A 186 0.76 -11.50 -12.78
CA TYR A 186 1.96 -10.68 -12.92
C TYR A 186 3.05 -11.36 -13.76
N ASP A 187 3.22 -12.67 -13.58
CA ASP A 187 4.20 -13.47 -14.33
C ASP A 187 3.80 -13.65 -15.80
N LEU A 188 2.50 -13.58 -16.10
CA LEU A 188 2.01 -13.62 -17.47
C LEU A 188 2.19 -12.30 -18.21
N LEU A 189 2.22 -11.14 -17.49
CA LEU A 189 2.36 -9.79 -18.05
C LEU A 189 3.79 -9.45 -18.42
#